data_ed40c376fb55941f5d0f5786ce7c5bc4
#
_entry.id   ed40c376fb55941f5d0f5786ce7c5bc4
#
_cell.length_a   1.000
_cell.length_b   1.000
_cell.length_c   1.000
_cell.angle_alpha   90.00
_cell.angle_beta   90.00
_cell.angle_gamma   90.00
#
_symmetry.space_group_name_H-M   'P 1'
#
loop_
_entity.id
_entity.type
_entity.pdbx_description
1 polymer ?
#
loop_
_entity_poly.entity_id
_entity_poly.type
_entity_poly.pdbx_seq_one_letter_code
_entity_poly.pdbx_strand_id
1 'polypeptide(L)'
;MINTGMTVREVAMELPQSTRLFEKLRIDYCCGGHRPLTEACASAGVDVDEVMAMLGEVTESNDAEALDFQNASVPALITHILDTHHVFTKSELQRLQSLITKVIGAHGANHPELLQVGELWQRLCVDLNPHMFKEEQVLFPYMIALAQAVDHKWAAPFAPFGTVNNPIRMMMREHDAAGEIMRELRALTSDFKPPADACISYQTLYQAFENFEKDLHQHIHLENNILFPKAADMEDTLDR
;
A
#
# COMPACT_ATOMS: atom_id res chain seq x y z
N MET A 1 7.27 -23.48 -0.88
CA MET A 1 8.28 -23.30 -1.98
C MET A 1 7.60 -22.49 -3.09
N ILE A 2 8.15 -21.34 -3.41
CA ILE A 2 7.60 -20.43 -4.43
C ILE A 2 7.57 -21.09 -5.79
N ASN A 3 6.47 -20.92 -6.52
CA ASN A 3 6.31 -21.43 -7.89
C ASN A 3 5.46 -20.45 -8.73
N THR A 4 5.50 -20.60 -10.04
CA THR A 4 4.85 -19.70 -11.00
C THR A 4 3.33 -19.69 -10.98
N GLY A 5 2.69 -20.69 -10.34
CA GLY A 5 1.24 -20.77 -10.18
C GLY A 5 0.70 -19.98 -8.99
N MET A 6 1.57 -19.53 -8.10
CA MET A 6 1.19 -18.71 -6.95
C MET A 6 0.76 -17.31 -7.40
N THR A 7 -0.12 -16.70 -6.63
CA THR A 7 -0.44 -15.28 -6.78
C THR A 7 0.71 -14.42 -6.25
N VAL A 8 0.81 -13.18 -6.74
CA VAL A 8 1.83 -12.23 -6.26
C VAL A 8 1.71 -12.02 -4.75
N ARG A 9 0.47 -11.96 -4.23
CA ARG A 9 0.19 -11.89 -2.79
C ARG A 9 0.78 -13.09 -2.03
N GLU A 10 0.54 -14.32 -2.51
CA GLU A 10 1.06 -15.53 -1.85
C GLU A 10 2.59 -15.52 -1.81
N VAL A 11 3.24 -15.08 -2.91
CA VAL A 11 4.70 -14.90 -2.93
C VAL A 11 5.16 -13.84 -1.93
N ALA A 12 4.50 -12.68 -1.89
CA ALA A 12 4.82 -11.61 -0.95
C ALA A 12 4.60 -12.04 0.52
N MET A 13 3.63 -12.92 0.75
CA MET A 13 3.37 -13.52 2.06
C MET A 13 4.43 -14.56 2.44
N GLU A 14 4.80 -15.50 1.55
CA GLU A 14 5.84 -16.51 1.82
C GLU A 14 7.26 -15.90 1.92
N LEU A 15 7.52 -14.83 1.16
CA LEU A 15 8.82 -14.17 1.09
C LEU A 15 8.64 -12.65 1.20
N PRO A 16 8.50 -12.08 2.41
CA PRO A 16 8.25 -10.64 2.58
C PRO A 16 9.28 -9.73 1.89
N GLN A 17 10.54 -10.16 1.80
CA GLN A 17 11.59 -9.43 1.09
C GLN A 17 11.32 -9.31 -0.42
N SER A 18 10.47 -10.15 -1.00
CA SER A 18 10.08 -10.08 -2.42
C SER A 18 9.37 -8.78 -2.76
N THR A 19 8.75 -8.09 -1.79
CA THR A 19 8.08 -6.80 -2.02
C THR A 19 9.03 -5.75 -2.59
N ARG A 20 10.30 -5.72 -2.14
CA ARG A 20 11.33 -4.82 -2.69
C ARG A 20 11.66 -5.15 -4.16
N LEU A 21 11.65 -6.44 -4.51
CA LEU A 21 11.85 -6.88 -5.89
C LEU A 21 10.65 -6.50 -6.75
N PHE A 22 9.43 -6.72 -6.24
CA PHE A 22 8.19 -6.36 -6.93
C PHE A 22 8.11 -4.85 -7.20
N GLU A 23 8.48 -4.00 -6.22
CA GLU A 23 8.60 -2.55 -6.43
C GLU A 23 9.56 -2.22 -7.59
N LYS A 24 10.76 -2.82 -7.59
CA LYS A 24 11.76 -2.60 -8.64
C LYS A 24 11.26 -3.03 -10.02
N LEU A 25 10.51 -4.12 -10.09
CA LEU A 25 9.96 -4.69 -11.33
C LEU A 25 8.57 -4.15 -11.67
N ARG A 26 7.98 -3.29 -10.82
CA ARG A 26 6.63 -2.72 -10.98
C ARG A 26 5.54 -3.79 -11.03
N ILE A 27 5.69 -4.82 -10.23
CA ILE A 27 4.69 -5.86 -10.03
C ILE A 27 3.83 -5.47 -8.86
N ASP A 28 2.53 -5.24 -9.11
CA ASP A 28 1.56 -4.86 -8.08
C ASP A 28 1.25 -6.04 -7.15
N TYR A 29 1.77 -5.97 -5.93
CA TYR A 29 1.59 -6.99 -4.88
C TYR A 29 0.56 -6.61 -3.81
N CYS A 30 0.02 -5.38 -3.87
CA CYS A 30 -0.94 -4.85 -2.90
C CYS A 30 -2.40 -4.92 -3.39
N CYS A 31 -2.79 -4.12 -4.39
CA CYS A 31 -4.15 -4.10 -4.94
C CYS A 31 -4.35 -5.24 -5.96
N GLY A 32 -3.39 -5.44 -6.85
CA GLY A 32 -3.37 -6.51 -7.85
C GLY A 32 -2.78 -7.82 -7.39
N GLY A 33 -2.47 -7.98 -6.12
CA GLY A 33 -1.77 -9.15 -5.57
C GLY A 33 -2.49 -10.49 -5.71
N HIS A 34 -3.79 -10.49 -6.00
CA HIS A 34 -4.58 -11.70 -6.26
C HIS A 34 -4.30 -12.35 -7.63
N ARG A 35 -3.59 -11.65 -8.53
CA ARG A 35 -3.26 -12.15 -9.87
C ARG A 35 -2.16 -13.20 -9.79
N PRO A 36 -2.20 -14.24 -10.65
CA PRO A 36 -1.09 -15.18 -10.80
C PRO A 36 0.23 -14.45 -11.12
N LEU A 37 1.34 -14.92 -10.57
CA LEU A 37 2.67 -14.32 -10.80
C LEU A 37 3.00 -14.22 -12.30
N THR A 38 2.63 -15.23 -13.08
CA THR A 38 2.84 -15.24 -14.54
C THR A 38 2.12 -14.08 -15.24
N GLU A 39 0.88 -13.79 -14.86
CA GLU A 39 0.10 -12.69 -15.44
C GLU A 39 0.63 -11.32 -15.01
N ALA A 40 1.04 -11.20 -13.75
CA ALA A 40 1.62 -9.99 -13.22
C ALA A 40 2.95 -9.65 -13.90
N CYS A 41 3.82 -10.64 -14.09
CA CYS A 41 5.07 -10.49 -14.84
C CYS A 41 4.82 -10.06 -16.29
N ALA A 42 3.88 -10.72 -16.99
CA ALA A 42 3.52 -10.36 -18.36
C ALA A 42 3.01 -8.91 -18.47
N SER A 43 2.20 -8.47 -17.49
CA SER A 43 1.70 -7.09 -17.44
C SER A 43 2.79 -6.06 -17.14
N ALA A 44 3.81 -6.43 -16.36
CA ALA A 44 4.98 -5.60 -16.07
C ALA A 44 6.03 -5.63 -17.19
N GLY A 45 5.85 -6.50 -18.21
CA GLY A 45 6.80 -6.66 -19.32
C GLY A 45 8.09 -7.35 -18.92
N VAL A 46 8.07 -8.21 -17.88
CA VAL A 46 9.21 -8.97 -17.38
C VAL A 46 9.00 -10.47 -17.58
N ASP A 47 10.09 -11.19 -17.78
CA ASP A 47 10.05 -12.64 -17.93
C ASP A 47 9.86 -13.31 -16.56
N VAL A 48 8.92 -14.28 -16.49
CA VAL A 48 8.62 -14.96 -15.22
C VAL A 48 9.76 -15.82 -14.71
N ASP A 49 10.55 -16.44 -15.60
CA ASP A 49 11.69 -17.29 -15.23
C ASP A 49 12.82 -16.41 -14.65
N GLU A 50 13.03 -15.22 -15.21
CA GLU A 50 13.97 -14.23 -14.64
C GLU A 50 13.52 -13.79 -13.25
N VAL A 51 12.21 -13.50 -13.06
CA VAL A 51 11.66 -13.12 -11.75
C VAL A 51 11.81 -14.26 -10.75
N MET A 52 11.58 -15.51 -11.15
CA MET A 52 11.78 -16.69 -10.30
C MET A 52 13.24 -16.87 -9.88
N ALA A 53 14.19 -16.62 -10.78
CA ALA A 53 15.62 -16.66 -10.45
C ALA A 53 15.97 -15.57 -9.40
N MET A 54 15.49 -14.32 -9.61
CA MET A 54 15.70 -13.22 -8.66
C MET A 54 15.07 -13.51 -7.28
N LEU A 55 13.88 -14.12 -7.24
CA LEU A 55 13.24 -14.54 -5.97
C LEU A 55 14.07 -15.60 -5.24
N GLY A 56 14.73 -16.49 -5.97
CA GLY A 56 15.69 -17.45 -5.41
C GLY A 56 16.86 -16.76 -4.70
N GLU A 57 17.44 -15.73 -5.34
CA GLU A 57 18.54 -14.94 -4.75
C GLU A 57 18.10 -14.17 -3.49
N VAL A 58 16.86 -13.62 -3.49
CA VAL A 58 16.28 -12.95 -2.31
C VAL A 58 16.13 -13.90 -1.13
N THR A 59 15.79 -15.17 -1.38
CA THR A 59 15.65 -16.19 -0.33
C THR A 59 16.99 -16.51 0.33
N GLU A 60 18.10 -16.40 -0.39
CA GLU A 60 19.44 -16.66 0.14
C GLU A 60 20.03 -15.46 0.92
N SER A 61 19.54 -14.25 0.68
CA SER A 61 19.97 -13.06 1.42
C SER A 61 19.30 -13.02 2.78
N ASN A 62 20.04 -13.37 3.81
CA ASN A 62 19.60 -13.41 5.22
C ASN A 62 19.52 -11.98 5.80
N ASP A 63 18.62 -11.12 5.32
CA ASP A 63 18.30 -9.86 5.99
C ASP A 63 17.41 -10.16 7.21
N ALA A 64 18.07 -10.38 8.35
CA ALA A 64 17.49 -10.81 9.62
C ALA A 64 16.56 -9.76 10.30
N GLU A 65 16.23 -8.66 9.64
CA GLU A 65 15.39 -7.57 10.17
C GLU A 65 14.00 -7.45 9.51
N ALA A 66 13.59 -8.38 8.67
CA ALA A 66 12.22 -8.37 8.18
C ALA A 66 11.27 -8.70 9.33
N LEU A 67 10.48 -7.71 9.77
CA LEU A 67 9.41 -7.92 10.75
C LEU A 67 8.47 -9.02 10.23
N ASP A 68 8.28 -10.06 11.03
CA ASP A 68 7.36 -11.16 10.70
C ASP A 68 5.90 -10.70 10.92
N PHE A 69 5.40 -9.94 9.98
CA PHE A 69 4.03 -9.43 10.03
C PHE A 69 2.97 -10.54 9.94
N GLN A 70 3.32 -11.69 9.35
CA GLN A 70 2.39 -12.81 9.26
C GLN A 70 2.04 -13.38 10.63
N ASN A 71 3.02 -13.50 11.52
CA ASN A 71 2.82 -14.02 12.87
C ASN A 71 2.50 -12.91 13.89
N ALA A 72 2.54 -11.64 13.47
CA ALA A 72 2.19 -10.53 14.35
C ALA A 72 0.71 -10.57 14.76
N SER A 73 0.42 -10.19 16.00
CA SER A 73 -0.96 -10.01 16.46
C SER A 73 -1.64 -8.84 15.76
N VAL A 74 -2.97 -8.87 15.67
CA VAL A 74 -3.75 -7.77 15.09
C VAL A 74 -3.46 -6.42 15.76
N PRO A 75 -3.41 -6.30 17.09
CA PRO A 75 -3.03 -5.05 17.74
C PRO A 75 -1.62 -4.56 17.37
N ALA A 76 -0.65 -5.48 17.24
CA ALA A 76 0.72 -5.12 16.86
C ALA A 76 0.82 -4.62 15.42
N LEU A 77 0.11 -5.27 14.49
CA LEU A 77 0.00 -4.81 13.09
C LEU A 77 -0.62 -3.42 13.00
N ILE A 78 -1.74 -3.19 13.69
CA ILE A 78 -2.42 -1.90 13.72
C ILE A 78 -1.49 -0.82 14.28
N THR A 79 -0.79 -1.09 15.39
CA THR A 79 0.19 -0.15 15.95
C THR A 79 1.27 0.20 14.94
N HIS A 80 1.81 -0.81 14.25
CA HIS A 80 2.84 -0.58 13.23
C HIS A 80 2.31 0.28 12.06
N ILE A 81 1.11 -0.03 11.55
CA ILE A 81 0.47 0.74 10.47
C ILE A 81 0.28 2.21 10.89
N LEU A 82 -0.25 2.43 12.09
CA LEU A 82 -0.49 3.77 12.61
C LEU A 82 0.80 4.57 12.78
N ASP A 83 1.80 3.97 13.44
CA ASP A 83 3.03 4.67 13.84
C ASP A 83 4.01 4.87 12.65
N THR A 84 3.91 4.05 11.62
CA THR A 84 4.79 4.12 10.45
C THR A 84 4.08 4.75 9.27
N HIS A 85 3.07 4.08 8.73
CA HIS A 85 2.45 4.44 7.45
C HIS A 85 1.48 5.62 7.58
N HIS A 86 0.59 5.64 8.58
CA HIS A 86 -0.34 6.75 8.75
C HIS A 86 0.37 8.06 9.13
N VAL A 87 1.38 7.99 10.02
CA VAL A 87 2.20 9.16 10.37
C VAL A 87 2.93 9.69 9.14
N PHE A 88 3.57 8.80 8.36
CA PHE A 88 4.26 9.17 7.13
C PHE A 88 3.29 9.78 6.12
N THR A 89 2.19 9.09 5.79
CA THR A 89 1.19 9.54 4.82
C THR A 89 0.65 10.92 5.18
N LYS A 90 0.20 11.14 6.42
CA LYS A 90 -0.33 12.45 6.87
C LYS A 90 0.68 13.57 6.73
N SER A 91 1.95 13.30 7.05
CA SER A 91 3.02 14.30 6.93
C SER A 91 3.32 14.63 5.46
N GLU A 92 3.37 13.60 4.61
CA GLU A 92 3.68 13.77 3.19
C GLU A 92 2.53 14.43 2.40
N LEU A 93 1.28 14.14 2.72
CA LEU A 93 0.14 14.80 2.08
C LEU A 93 0.24 16.32 2.20
N GLN A 94 0.60 16.85 3.38
CA GLN A 94 0.77 18.28 3.60
C GLN A 94 2.05 18.84 2.98
N ARG A 95 3.18 18.12 3.13
CA ARG A 95 4.48 18.53 2.61
C ARG A 95 4.49 18.62 1.09
N LEU A 96 3.97 17.59 0.42
CA LEU A 96 3.95 17.52 -1.04
C LEU A 96 2.96 18.51 -1.64
N GLN A 97 1.82 18.78 -1.01
CA GLN A 97 0.91 19.84 -1.44
C GLN A 97 1.62 21.20 -1.55
N SER A 98 2.45 21.54 -0.55
CA SER A 98 3.22 22.78 -0.55
C SER A 98 4.32 22.77 -1.61
N LEU A 99 4.99 21.62 -1.80
CA LEU A 99 6.07 21.48 -2.78
C LEU A 99 5.54 21.53 -4.21
N ILE A 100 4.40 20.89 -4.50
CA ILE A 100 3.71 20.95 -5.80
C ILE A 100 3.38 22.39 -6.14
N THR A 101 2.77 23.14 -5.23
CA THR A 101 2.42 24.56 -5.45
C THR A 101 3.65 25.38 -5.81
N LYS A 102 4.78 25.16 -5.12
CA LYS A 102 6.05 25.82 -5.41
C LYS A 102 6.58 25.46 -6.79
N VAL A 103 6.55 24.18 -7.16
CA VAL A 103 7.06 23.69 -8.45
C VAL A 103 6.18 24.18 -9.60
N ILE A 104 4.86 24.17 -9.47
CA ILE A 104 3.93 24.74 -10.45
C ILE A 104 4.23 26.24 -10.65
N GLY A 105 4.42 27.00 -9.58
CA GLY A 105 4.73 28.43 -9.66
C GLY A 105 6.02 28.74 -10.41
N ALA A 106 7.04 27.88 -10.29
CA ALA A 106 8.34 28.06 -10.94
C ALA A 106 8.43 27.51 -12.36
N HIS A 107 7.74 26.41 -12.64
CA HIS A 107 7.93 25.63 -13.86
C HIS A 107 6.64 25.44 -14.69
N GLY A 108 5.45 25.75 -14.16
CA GLY A 108 4.16 25.47 -14.80
C GLY A 108 3.96 26.12 -16.18
N ALA A 109 4.67 27.23 -16.47
CA ALA A 109 4.64 27.84 -17.80
C ALA A 109 5.30 26.98 -18.89
N ASN A 110 6.36 26.23 -18.53
CA ASN A 110 7.09 25.34 -19.44
C ASN A 110 6.64 23.88 -19.32
N HIS A 111 6.03 23.52 -18.19
CA HIS A 111 5.57 22.21 -17.81
C HIS A 111 4.08 22.24 -17.43
N PRO A 112 3.16 22.43 -18.41
CA PRO A 112 1.72 22.55 -18.15
C PRO A 112 1.11 21.28 -17.52
N GLU A 113 1.73 20.11 -17.70
CA GLU A 113 1.32 18.84 -17.07
C GLU A 113 1.35 18.91 -15.53
N LEU A 114 2.16 19.80 -14.95
CA LEU A 114 2.22 20.01 -13.50
C LEU A 114 0.90 20.46 -12.88
N LEU A 115 0.04 21.14 -13.65
CA LEU A 115 -1.31 21.51 -13.18
C LEU A 115 -2.14 20.26 -12.93
N GLN A 116 -2.12 19.30 -13.86
CA GLN A 116 -2.82 18.03 -13.71
C GLN A 116 -2.20 17.16 -12.59
N VAL A 117 -0.88 17.20 -12.43
CA VAL A 117 -0.20 16.58 -11.27
C VAL A 117 -0.76 17.15 -9.94
N GLY A 118 -0.93 18.47 -9.87
CA GLY A 118 -1.51 19.12 -8.69
C GLY A 118 -2.98 18.72 -8.44
N GLU A 119 -3.79 18.58 -9.48
CA GLU A 119 -5.18 18.14 -9.38
C GLU A 119 -5.30 16.68 -8.90
N LEU A 120 -4.49 15.76 -9.46
CA LEU A 120 -4.43 14.36 -9.04
C LEU A 120 -3.99 14.23 -7.58
N TRP A 121 -2.95 14.97 -7.18
CA TRP A 121 -2.51 14.99 -5.80
C TRP A 121 -3.58 15.52 -4.83
N GLN A 122 -4.26 16.60 -5.19
CA GLN A 122 -5.37 17.14 -4.39
C GLN A 122 -6.49 16.11 -4.21
N ARG A 123 -6.85 15.38 -5.29
CA ARG A 123 -7.83 14.29 -5.25
C ARG A 123 -7.38 13.20 -4.29
N LEU A 124 -6.11 12.75 -4.38
CA LEU A 124 -5.55 11.76 -3.45
C LEU A 124 -5.64 12.22 -1.98
N CYS A 125 -5.32 13.50 -1.70
CA CYS A 125 -5.45 14.06 -0.36
C CYS A 125 -6.91 14.04 0.16
N VAL A 126 -7.87 14.37 -0.69
CA VAL A 126 -9.30 14.37 -0.35
C VAL A 126 -9.79 12.95 -0.05
N ASP A 127 -9.27 11.94 -0.74
CA ASP A 127 -9.67 10.55 -0.56
C ASP A 127 -8.97 9.89 0.65
N LEU A 128 -7.65 10.07 0.82
CA LEU A 128 -6.88 9.40 1.87
C LEU A 128 -7.13 9.96 3.29
N ASN A 129 -7.38 11.25 3.46
CA ASN A 129 -7.63 11.79 4.80
C ASN A 129 -8.87 11.17 5.48
N PRO A 130 -10.07 11.15 4.87
CA PRO A 130 -11.23 10.49 5.47
C PRO A 130 -11.09 8.96 5.51
N HIS A 131 -10.31 8.35 4.60
CA HIS A 131 -9.98 6.93 4.59
C HIS A 131 -9.27 6.55 5.89
N MET A 132 -8.08 7.10 6.16
CA MET A 132 -7.34 6.86 7.40
C MET A 132 -8.17 7.19 8.66
N PHE A 133 -8.99 8.23 8.62
CA PHE A 133 -9.88 8.57 9.75
C PHE A 133 -10.87 7.44 10.05
N LYS A 134 -11.49 6.83 9.02
CA LYS A 134 -12.41 5.70 9.20
C LYS A 134 -11.71 4.49 9.80
N GLU A 135 -10.48 4.22 9.39
CA GLU A 135 -9.68 3.14 9.94
C GLU A 135 -9.34 3.40 11.41
N GLU A 136 -8.79 4.55 11.71
CA GLU A 136 -8.36 4.92 13.06
C GLU A 136 -9.52 5.02 14.08
N GLN A 137 -10.68 5.49 13.64
CA GLN A 137 -11.79 5.76 14.56
C GLN A 137 -12.84 4.64 14.61
N VAL A 138 -12.88 3.78 13.59
CA VAL A 138 -13.95 2.79 13.48
C VAL A 138 -13.40 1.38 13.28
N LEU A 139 -12.64 1.14 12.19
CA LEU A 139 -12.29 -0.20 11.78
C LEU A 139 -11.22 -0.83 12.70
N PHE A 140 -10.13 -0.14 12.94
CA PHE A 140 -9.03 -0.65 13.78
C PHE A 140 -9.47 -0.86 15.25
N PRO A 141 -10.21 0.04 15.89
CA PRO A 141 -10.77 -0.23 17.22
C PRO A 141 -11.65 -1.47 17.27
N TYR A 142 -12.49 -1.70 16.25
CA TYR A 142 -13.29 -2.91 16.15
C TYR A 142 -12.44 -4.17 16.00
N MET A 143 -11.41 -4.16 15.15
CA MET A 143 -10.49 -5.28 14.97
C MET A 143 -9.72 -5.62 16.25
N ILE A 144 -9.32 -4.60 17.02
CA ILE A 144 -8.69 -4.80 18.34
C ILE A 144 -9.68 -5.46 19.30
N ALA A 145 -10.95 -5.03 19.31
CA ALA A 145 -11.99 -5.64 20.14
C ALA A 145 -12.28 -7.10 19.74
N LEU A 146 -12.27 -7.43 18.44
CA LEU A 146 -12.35 -8.81 17.95
C LEU A 146 -11.19 -9.65 18.47
N ALA A 147 -9.95 -9.17 18.38
CA ALA A 147 -8.77 -9.89 18.89
C ALA A 147 -8.90 -10.17 20.39
N GLN A 148 -9.32 -9.18 21.18
CA GLN A 148 -9.56 -9.36 22.61
C GLN A 148 -10.68 -10.38 22.90
N ALA A 149 -11.76 -10.37 22.13
CA ALA A 149 -12.86 -11.31 22.28
C ALA A 149 -12.40 -12.75 22.01
N VAL A 150 -11.59 -12.97 20.98
CA VAL A 150 -10.98 -14.28 20.69
C VAL A 150 -10.07 -14.74 21.85
N ASP A 151 -9.15 -13.88 22.30
CA ASP A 151 -8.18 -14.21 23.34
C ASP A 151 -8.86 -14.56 24.69
N HIS A 152 -9.94 -13.85 25.03
CA HIS A 152 -10.64 -14.03 26.29
C HIS A 152 -11.87 -14.94 26.18
N LYS A 153 -12.19 -15.45 24.99
CA LYS A 153 -13.39 -16.25 24.71
C LYS A 153 -14.69 -15.51 25.10
N TRP A 154 -14.73 -14.22 24.80
CA TRP A 154 -15.92 -13.38 24.96
C TRP A 154 -16.84 -13.48 23.73
N ALA A 155 -18.06 -12.96 23.87
CA ALA A 155 -18.92 -12.77 22.72
C ALA A 155 -18.32 -11.74 21.75
N ALA A 156 -18.66 -11.88 20.45
CA ALA A 156 -18.26 -10.91 19.44
C ALA A 156 -18.71 -9.48 19.81
N PRO A 157 -17.88 -8.45 19.60
CA PRO A 157 -18.29 -7.08 19.85
C PRO A 157 -19.41 -6.67 18.90
N PHE A 158 -20.24 -5.71 19.35
CA PHE A 158 -21.32 -5.18 18.50
C PHE A 158 -20.73 -4.50 17.26
N ALA A 159 -21.14 -4.94 16.07
CA ALA A 159 -20.76 -4.38 14.79
C ALA A 159 -21.86 -3.47 14.23
N PRO A 160 -21.75 -2.13 14.29
CA PRO A 160 -22.79 -1.22 13.78
C PRO A 160 -22.93 -1.31 12.25
N PHE A 161 -21.96 -1.89 11.57
CA PHE A 161 -21.90 -2.13 10.12
C PHE A 161 -22.26 -3.57 9.73
N GLY A 162 -22.73 -4.40 10.69
CA GLY A 162 -23.16 -5.80 10.49
C GLY A 162 -22.03 -6.82 10.57
N THR A 163 -21.06 -6.78 9.68
CA THR A 163 -19.87 -7.65 9.66
C THR A 163 -18.64 -6.83 9.28
N VAL A 164 -17.46 -7.20 9.79
CA VAL A 164 -16.19 -6.55 9.46
C VAL A 164 -15.90 -6.54 7.96
N ASN A 165 -16.40 -7.50 7.22
CA ASN A 165 -16.28 -7.57 5.77
C ASN A 165 -16.92 -6.38 5.04
N ASN A 166 -17.90 -5.69 5.64
CA ASN A 166 -18.53 -4.52 5.02
C ASN A 166 -17.59 -3.32 4.93
N PRO A 167 -17.01 -2.81 6.05
CA PRO A 167 -16.01 -1.75 5.97
C PRO A 167 -14.73 -2.20 5.24
N ILE A 168 -14.26 -3.45 5.40
CA ILE A 168 -13.09 -3.96 4.66
C ILE A 168 -13.26 -3.79 3.15
N ARG A 169 -14.41 -4.21 2.58
CA ARG A 169 -14.67 -4.03 1.15
C ARG A 169 -14.66 -2.56 0.71
N MET A 170 -15.04 -1.64 1.59
CA MET A 170 -14.96 -0.20 1.30
C MET A 170 -13.49 0.25 1.29
N MET A 171 -12.69 -0.11 2.30
CA MET A 171 -11.26 0.23 2.36
C MET A 171 -10.53 -0.29 1.14
N MET A 172 -10.73 -1.55 0.75
CA MET A 172 -10.10 -2.12 -0.45
C MET A 172 -10.43 -1.35 -1.74
N ARG A 173 -11.66 -0.88 -1.92
CA ARG A 173 -12.03 -0.03 -3.07
C ARG A 173 -11.35 1.33 -3.04
N GLU A 174 -11.17 1.90 -1.88
CA GLU A 174 -10.47 3.18 -1.69
C GLU A 174 -8.96 3.00 -1.93
N HIS A 175 -8.39 1.86 -1.56
CA HIS A 175 -7.03 1.46 -1.92
C HIS A 175 -6.84 1.35 -3.44
N ASP A 176 -7.76 0.67 -4.13
CA ASP A 176 -7.73 0.56 -5.58
C ASP A 176 -7.77 1.94 -6.25
N ALA A 177 -8.62 2.85 -5.75
CA ALA A 177 -8.73 4.22 -6.26
C ALA A 177 -7.45 5.04 -6.00
N ALA A 178 -6.83 4.91 -4.82
CA ALA A 178 -5.55 5.56 -4.51
C ALA A 178 -4.42 5.03 -5.41
N GLY A 179 -4.36 3.71 -5.61
CA GLY A 179 -3.41 3.07 -6.53
C GLY A 179 -3.57 3.55 -7.98
N GLU A 180 -4.82 3.77 -8.44
CA GLU A 180 -5.09 4.32 -9.78
C GLU A 180 -4.56 5.75 -9.91
N ILE A 181 -4.80 6.61 -8.92
CA ILE A 181 -4.26 7.98 -8.92
C ILE A 181 -2.72 7.96 -8.97
N MET A 182 -2.07 7.08 -8.22
CA MET A 182 -0.60 6.96 -8.26
C MET A 182 -0.09 6.49 -9.63
N ARG A 183 -0.79 5.55 -10.29
CA ARG A 183 -0.48 5.14 -11.67
C ARG A 183 -0.64 6.28 -12.66
N GLU A 184 -1.71 7.09 -12.55
CA GLU A 184 -1.91 8.29 -13.39
C GLU A 184 -0.79 9.32 -13.16
N LEU A 185 -0.42 9.59 -11.90
CA LEU A 185 0.70 10.48 -11.54
C LEU A 185 2.02 9.99 -12.16
N ARG A 186 2.30 8.71 -12.05
CA ARG A 186 3.49 8.08 -12.61
C ARG A 186 3.55 8.20 -14.14
N ALA A 187 2.45 7.92 -14.82
CA ALA A 187 2.36 8.06 -16.28
C ALA A 187 2.56 9.51 -16.73
N LEU A 188 1.93 10.46 -16.05
CA LEU A 188 2.00 11.89 -16.36
C LEU A 188 3.40 12.49 -16.14
N THR A 189 4.16 11.92 -15.22
CA THR A 189 5.50 12.37 -14.84
C THR A 189 6.63 11.55 -15.47
N SER A 190 6.33 10.73 -16.48
CA SER A 190 7.31 9.83 -17.12
C SER A 190 8.09 9.00 -16.12
N ASP A 191 7.36 8.29 -15.22
CA ASP A 191 7.94 7.47 -14.13
C ASP A 191 8.69 8.28 -13.07
N PHE A 192 8.16 9.43 -12.71
CA PHE A 192 8.80 10.36 -11.77
C PHE A 192 10.21 10.76 -12.22
N LYS A 193 10.47 10.78 -13.53
CA LYS A 193 11.75 11.18 -14.10
C LYS A 193 11.77 12.70 -14.30
N PRO A 194 12.61 13.45 -13.57
CA PRO A 194 12.67 14.90 -13.69
C PRO A 194 13.12 15.32 -15.10
N PRO A 195 12.53 16.38 -15.71
CA PRO A 195 13.01 16.92 -16.96
C PRO A 195 14.39 17.58 -16.80
N ALA A 196 15.08 17.80 -17.91
CA ALA A 196 16.47 18.29 -17.89
C ALA A 196 16.65 19.68 -17.26
N ASP A 197 15.59 20.51 -17.29
CA ASP A 197 15.55 21.85 -16.69
C ASP A 197 14.94 21.87 -15.28
N ALA A 198 14.71 20.70 -14.67
CA ALA A 198 14.18 20.59 -13.33
C ALA A 198 15.12 21.16 -12.28
N CYS A 199 14.65 22.14 -11.51
CA CYS A 199 15.35 22.63 -10.34
C CYS A 199 15.34 21.57 -9.19
N ILE A 200 16.13 21.82 -8.15
CA ILE A 200 16.21 20.89 -6.99
C ILE A 200 14.84 20.62 -6.37
N SER A 201 13.96 21.63 -6.26
CA SER A 201 12.61 21.41 -5.71
C SER A 201 11.77 20.49 -6.59
N TYR A 202 11.92 20.56 -7.91
CA TYR A 202 11.21 19.69 -8.85
C TYR A 202 11.72 18.24 -8.75
N GLN A 203 13.06 18.06 -8.72
CA GLN A 203 13.68 16.75 -8.52
C GLN A 203 13.24 16.13 -7.18
N THR A 204 13.24 16.94 -6.11
CA THR A 204 12.77 16.52 -4.78
C THR A 204 11.30 16.09 -4.80
N LEU A 205 10.45 16.79 -5.55
CA LEU A 205 9.04 16.43 -5.69
C LEU A 205 8.86 15.04 -6.29
N TYR A 206 9.57 14.76 -7.39
CA TYR A 206 9.42 13.46 -8.06
C TYR A 206 10.00 12.31 -7.24
N GLN A 207 11.13 12.53 -6.56
CA GLN A 207 11.67 11.55 -5.62
C GLN A 207 10.71 11.29 -4.45
N ALA A 208 10.02 12.33 -3.98
CA ALA A 208 9.07 12.18 -2.89
C ALA A 208 7.79 11.45 -3.33
N PHE A 209 7.32 11.62 -4.56
CA PHE A 209 6.23 10.80 -5.11
C PHE A 209 6.61 9.32 -5.17
N GLU A 210 7.82 9.00 -5.63
CA GLU A 210 8.30 7.63 -5.66
C GLU A 210 8.36 7.00 -4.25
N ASN A 211 8.83 7.75 -3.27
CA ASN A 211 8.88 7.28 -1.88
C ASN A 211 7.48 7.11 -1.29
N PHE A 212 6.58 8.04 -1.60
CA PHE A 212 5.18 7.96 -1.16
C PHE A 212 4.47 6.75 -1.74
N GLU A 213 4.64 6.48 -3.02
CA GLU A 213 4.06 5.31 -3.68
C GLU A 213 4.54 4.00 -3.06
N LYS A 214 5.86 3.87 -2.80
CA LYS A 214 6.43 2.69 -2.14
C LYS A 214 5.86 2.46 -0.75
N ASP A 215 5.74 3.50 0.04
CA ASP A 215 5.14 3.41 1.38
C ASP A 215 3.66 3.03 1.30
N LEU A 216 2.91 3.66 0.39
CA LEU A 216 1.50 3.36 0.17
C LEU A 216 1.26 1.90 -0.25
N HIS A 217 2.11 1.34 -1.10
CA HIS A 217 2.04 -0.07 -1.49
C HIS A 217 2.27 -1.00 -0.30
N GLN A 218 3.26 -0.72 0.56
CA GLN A 218 3.51 -1.51 1.76
C GLN A 218 2.35 -1.39 2.76
N HIS A 219 1.84 -0.18 2.99
CA HIS A 219 0.69 0.09 3.81
C HIS A 219 -0.52 -0.76 3.37
N ILE A 220 -0.94 -0.60 2.12
CA ILE A 220 -2.06 -1.36 1.53
C ILE A 220 -1.80 -2.87 1.58
N HIS A 221 -0.56 -3.32 1.35
CA HIS A 221 -0.22 -4.75 1.45
C HIS A 221 -0.46 -5.31 2.86
N LEU A 222 0.00 -4.60 3.89
CA LEU A 222 -0.20 -5.02 5.28
C LEU A 222 -1.69 -5.13 5.63
N GLU A 223 -2.50 -4.21 5.14
CA GLU A 223 -3.94 -4.20 5.39
C GLU A 223 -4.67 -5.25 4.56
N ASN A 224 -4.60 -5.17 3.25
CA ASN A 224 -5.35 -6.04 2.35
C ASN A 224 -4.96 -7.51 2.48
N ASN A 225 -3.68 -7.78 2.66
CA ASN A 225 -3.14 -9.13 2.58
C ASN A 225 -2.91 -9.79 3.94
N ILE A 226 -2.81 -9.02 5.03
CA ILE A 226 -2.53 -9.58 6.34
C ILE A 226 -3.60 -9.19 7.36
N LEU A 227 -3.82 -7.90 7.61
CA LEU A 227 -4.69 -7.42 8.68
C LEU A 227 -6.17 -7.76 8.44
N PHE A 228 -6.69 -7.43 7.25
CA PHE A 228 -8.09 -7.64 6.92
C PHE A 228 -8.50 -9.11 6.89
N PRO A 229 -7.72 -10.04 6.30
CA PRO A 229 -8.00 -11.46 6.41
C PRO A 229 -8.01 -11.98 7.85
N LYS A 230 -7.04 -11.56 8.68
CA LYS A 230 -7.01 -11.95 10.09
C LYS A 230 -8.26 -11.48 10.84
N ALA A 231 -8.74 -10.25 10.56
CA ALA A 231 -9.94 -9.72 11.20
C ALA A 231 -11.20 -10.50 10.79
N ALA A 232 -11.32 -10.85 9.51
CA ALA A 232 -12.44 -11.67 9.01
C ALA A 232 -12.44 -13.06 9.66
N ASP A 233 -11.28 -13.74 9.72
CA ASP A 233 -11.14 -15.06 10.34
C ASP A 233 -11.48 -15.04 11.85
N MET A 234 -11.14 -13.95 12.55
CA MET A 234 -11.51 -13.77 13.97
C MET A 234 -13.02 -13.62 14.16
N GLU A 235 -13.69 -12.82 13.33
CA GLU A 235 -15.15 -12.65 13.38
C GLU A 235 -15.84 -13.98 13.12
N ASP A 236 -15.45 -14.70 12.06
CA ASP A 236 -15.98 -16.03 11.74
C ASP A 236 -15.78 -17.06 12.86
N THR A 237 -14.71 -16.93 13.63
CA THR A 237 -14.42 -17.82 14.76
C THR A 237 -15.35 -17.55 15.95
N LEU A 238 -15.74 -16.29 16.17
CA LEU A 238 -16.62 -15.88 17.26
C LEU A 238 -18.10 -16.13 16.95
N ASP A 239 -18.48 -16.20 15.67
CA ASP A 239 -19.86 -16.44 15.23
C ASP A 239 -20.23 -17.95 15.23
N ARG A 240 -19.28 -18.85 15.50
CA ARG A 240 -19.47 -20.32 15.63
C ARG A 240 -19.71 -20.77 17.06
#